data_9776f59a92720dba56b4634b0ea04e5e
#
_entry.id   9776f59a92720dba56b4634b0ea04e5e
#
_cell.length_a   1.000
_cell.length_b   1.000
_cell.length_c   1.000
_cell.angle_alpha   90.00
_cell.angle_beta   90.00
_cell.angle_gamma   90.00
#
_symmetry.space_group_name_H-M   'P 1'
#
loop_
_entity.id
_entity.type
_entity.pdbx_description
1 polymer ?
#
loop_
_entity_poly.entity_id
_entity_poly.type
_entity_poly.pdbx_seq_one_letter_code
_entity_poly.pdbx_strand_id
1 'polypeptide(L)'
;MDARLNLPDGRPRARGLGLPFAANCGANNAITDVPGVEVGFTTLIEGEGGLVIGEGPIRTGVTAILPRGHTHELPPVWAAMYSLNGNGEMTGAHWINEAGYFTGPITISNTHAIGAVHEASTRWMLKQYGAAFGEYAWALPVVAETCDAHLNDMNGFHVREGHVMAALDGASGGALQ
;
A
#
# COMPACT_ATOMS: atom_id res chain seq x y z
N MET A 1 -21.11 7.08 13.30
CA MET A 1 -20.04 8.13 13.24
C MET A 1 -19.86 8.54 11.79
N ASP A 2 -19.65 9.82 11.49
CA ASP A 2 -19.47 10.29 10.11
C ASP A 2 -18.03 10.01 9.64
N ALA A 3 -17.86 9.05 8.73
CA ALA A 3 -16.55 8.64 8.20
C ALA A 3 -15.82 9.75 7.43
N ARG A 4 -16.51 10.80 7.02
CA ARG A 4 -15.91 11.99 6.39
C ARG A 4 -15.11 12.83 7.38
N LEU A 5 -15.50 12.79 8.65
CA LEU A 5 -14.95 13.63 9.71
C LEU A 5 -14.09 12.87 10.70
N ASN A 6 -14.35 11.58 10.89
CA ASN A 6 -13.69 10.76 11.90
C ASN A 6 -13.23 9.42 11.35
N LEU A 7 -12.15 8.89 11.93
CA LEU A 7 -11.73 7.51 11.76
C LEU A 7 -12.70 6.55 12.51
N PRO A 8 -12.70 5.24 12.21
CA PRO A 8 -13.52 4.26 12.92
C PRO A 8 -13.31 4.24 14.44
N ASP A 9 -12.11 4.56 14.91
CA ASP A 9 -11.76 4.66 16.33
C ASP A 9 -12.16 5.99 17.00
N GLY A 10 -12.78 6.91 16.25
CA GLY A 10 -13.27 8.19 16.74
C GLY A 10 -12.30 9.35 16.64
N ARG A 11 -11.04 9.12 16.29
CA ARG A 11 -10.07 10.21 16.09
C ARG A 11 -10.51 11.10 14.91
N PRO A 12 -10.37 12.45 15.03
CA PRO A 12 -10.75 13.33 13.95
C PRO A 12 -9.81 13.19 12.75
N ARG A 13 -10.38 13.15 11.56
CA ARG A 13 -9.65 13.30 10.30
C ARG A 13 -9.39 14.78 10.01
N ALA A 14 -8.59 15.08 9.00
CA ALA A 14 -8.25 16.46 8.63
C ALA A 14 -9.50 17.35 8.44
N ARG A 15 -10.57 16.86 7.83
CA ARG A 15 -11.86 17.58 7.73
C ARG A 15 -12.54 17.77 9.09
N GLY A 16 -12.44 16.79 9.97
CA GLY A 16 -12.96 16.85 11.34
C GLY A 16 -12.23 17.87 12.21
N LEU A 17 -10.96 18.17 11.88
CA LEU A 17 -10.17 19.24 12.49
C LEU A 17 -10.44 20.62 11.88
N GLY A 18 -11.36 20.74 10.92
CA GLY A 18 -11.69 22.01 10.28
C GLY A 18 -10.70 22.48 9.22
N LEU A 19 -9.79 21.60 8.74
CA LEU A 19 -8.90 21.97 7.65
C LEU A 19 -9.71 22.18 6.35
N PRO A 20 -9.45 23.29 5.61
CA PRO A 20 -10.22 23.63 4.42
C PRO A 20 -9.83 22.74 3.24
N PHE A 21 -10.80 22.01 2.70
CA PHE A 21 -10.67 21.27 1.45
C PHE A 21 -11.75 21.76 0.48
N ALA A 22 -11.35 22.19 -0.71
CA ALA A 22 -12.24 22.79 -1.69
C ALA A 22 -13.23 21.80 -2.33
N ALA A 23 -12.88 20.50 -2.37
CA ALA A 23 -13.68 19.48 -3.02
C ALA A 23 -14.62 18.75 -2.05
N ASN A 24 -15.77 18.30 -2.58
CA ASN A 24 -16.62 17.34 -1.88
C ASN A 24 -15.94 15.97 -1.84
N CYS A 25 -16.12 15.26 -0.73
CA CYS A 25 -15.67 13.89 -0.60
C CYS A 25 -16.84 12.90 -0.74
N GLY A 26 -16.53 11.65 -1.03
CA GLY A 26 -17.48 10.54 -0.96
C GLY A 26 -17.85 10.18 0.49
N ALA A 27 -18.62 9.12 0.64
CA ALA A 27 -19.16 8.69 1.93
C ALA A 27 -18.09 8.32 2.96
N ASN A 28 -16.99 7.70 2.49
CA ASN A 28 -15.87 7.27 3.33
C ASN A 28 -14.74 8.30 3.39
N ASN A 29 -14.78 9.33 2.51
CA ASN A 29 -13.68 10.26 2.31
C ASN A 29 -12.33 9.51 2.11
N ALA A 30 -12.33 8.50 1.28
CA ALA A 30 -11.22 7.59 1.03
C ALA A 30 -11.24 7.07 -0.41
N ILE A 31 -10.15 6.48 -0.88
CA ILE A 31 -10.09 5.85 -2.23
C ILE A 31 -11.07 4.68 -2.37
N THR A 32 -11.49 4.09 -1.26
CA THR A 32 -12.53 3.06 -1.19
C THR A 32 -13.96 3.57 -1.47
N ASP A 33 -14.13 4.86 -1.71
CA ASP A 33 -15.35 5.41 -2.32
C ASP A 33 -15.48 5.00 -3.80
N VAL A 34 -14.38 4.59 -4.44
CA VAL A 34 -14.40 4.00 -5.77
C VAL A 34 -14.84 2.53 -5.65
N PRO A 35 -15.95 2.13 -6.28
CA PRO A 35 -16.45 0.76 -6.17
C PRO A 35 -15.41 -0.29 -6.58
N GLY A 36 -15.21 -1.30 -5.73
CA GLY A 36 -14.28 -2.39 -5.96
C GLY A 36 -12.83 -2.11 -5.53
N VAL A 37 -12.50 -0.89 -5.10
CA VAL A 37 -11.19 -0.61 -4.50
C VAL A 37 -11.19 -1.05 -3.05
N GLU A 38 -10.20 -1.85 -2.69
CA GLU A 38 -9.96 -2.32 -1.32
C GLU A 38 -8.57 -1.90 -0.84
N VAL A 39 -8.44 -1.64 0.44
CA VAL A 39 -7.18 -1.22 1.08
C VAL A 39 -6.96 -2.00 2.37
N GLY A 40 -5.73 -2.44 2.57
CA GLY A 40 -5.30 -3.08 3.80
C GLY A 40 -4.02 -2.48 4.35
N PHE A 41 -3.83 -2.61 5.65
CA PHE A 41 -2.69 -2.06 6.36
C PHE A 41 -2.08 -3.09 7.29
N THR A 42 -0.75 -3.04 7.40
CA THR A 42 -0.03 -3.60 8.53
C THR A 42 0.85 -2.52 9.09
N THR A 43 0.58 -2.09 10.32
CA THR A 43 1.32 -1.02 10.99
C THR A 43 2.21 -1.60 12.09
N LEU A 44 3.48 -1.26 12.08
CA LEU A 44 4.47 -1.67 13.07
C LEU A 44 4.83 -0.47 13.94
N ILE A 45 4.52 -0.55 15.24
CA ILE A 45 4.81 0.49 16.23
C ILE A 45 5.40 -0.21 17.45
N GLU A 46 6.73 -0.15 17.58
CA GLU A 46 7.48 -0.83 18.65
C GLU A 46 8.64 0.04 19.13
N GLY A 47 9.00 -0.11 20.41
CA GLY A 47 10.14 0.58 21.02
C GLY A 47 9.93 2.08 21.22
N GLU A 48 10.79 2.66 22.03
CA GLU A 48 10.82 4.07 22.45
C GLU A 48 12.26 4.55 22.50
N GLY A 49 12.47 5.88 22.55
CA GLY A 49 13.79 6.48 22.76
C GLY A 49 14.55 6.81 21.49
N GLY A 50 15.87 6.82 21.58
CA GLY A 50 16.77 7.14 20.46
C GLY A 50 16.88 5.98 19.47
N LEU A 51 17.22 6.31 18.21
CA LEU A 51 17.39 5.31 17.17
C LEU A 51 18.60 4.41 17.44
N VAL A 52 18.38 3.11 17.44
CA VAL A 52 19.41 2.06 17.47
C VAL A 52 19.12 1.06 16.36
N ILE A 53 20.05 0.94 15.42
CA ILE A 53 19.87 0.07 14.25
C ILE A 53 19.65 -1.38 14.67
N GLY A 54 18.56 -1.98 14.19
CA GLY A 54 18.15 -3.34 14.49
C GLY A 54 17.27 -3.49 15.75
N GLU A 55 17.18 -2.43 16.58
CA GLU A 55 16.40 -2.42 17.83
C GLU A 55 15.19 -1.49 17.76
N GLY A 56 15.27 -0.39 17.03
CA GLY A 56 14.19 0.58 16.88
C GLY A 56 14.55 2.00 17.30
N PRO A 57 13.56 2.89 17.53
CA PRO A 57 12.12 2.61 17.48
C PRO A 57 11.63 2.24 16.09
N ILE A 58 10.59 1.40 16.01
CA ILE A 58 9.95 0.97 14.78
C ILE A 58 8.66 1.76 14.58
N ARG A 59 8.55 2.48 13.47
CA ARG A 59 7.37 3.28 13.08
C ARG A 59 7.20 3.17 11.57
N THR A 60 6.76 2.01 11.11
CA THR A 60 6.68 1.65 9.69
C THR A 60 5.47 0.78 9.40
N GLY A 61 5.39 0.24 8.21
CA GLY A 61 4.34 -0.69 7.83
C GLY A 61 4.23 -0.92 6.34
N VAL A 62 3.15 -1.55 5.96
CA VAL A 62 2.77 -1.81 4.57
C VAL A 62 1.34 -1.35 4.36
N THR A 63 1.12 -0.56 3.32
CA THR A 63 -0.21 -0.30 2.77
C THR A 63 -0.37 -1.11 1.49
N ALA A 64 -1.45 -1.88 1.40
CA ALA A 64 -1.83 -2.62 0.20
C ALA A 64 -3.10 -2.02 -0.40
N ILE A 65 -3.10 -1.82 -1.71
CA ILE A 65 -4.26 -1.33 -2.47
C ILE A 65 -4.57 -2.37 -3.53
N LEU A 66 -5.79 -2.88 -3.51
CA LEU A 66 -6.34 -3.76 -4.54
C LEU A 66 -7.32 -2.96 -5.40
N PRO A 67 -6.91 -2.46 -6.57
CA PRO A 67 -7.78 -1.60 -7.40
C PRO A 67 -9.04 -2.29 -7.93
N ARG A 68 -9.05 -3.62 -7.93
CA ARG A 68 -10.18 -4.48 -8.34
C ARG A 68 -10.67 -5.38 -7.20
N GLY A 69 -10.24 -5.10 -5.96
CA GLY A 69 -10.54 -5.90 -4.79
C GLY A 69 -9.98 -7.32 -4.86
N HIS A 70 -10.44 -8.18 -3.97
CA HIS A 70 -10.12 -9.60 -3.99
C HIS A 70 -10.86 -10.28 -5.14
N THR A 71 -10.10 -10.81 -6.10
CA THR A 71 -10.58 -11.56 -7.26
C THR A 71 -9.61 -12.69 -7.58
N HIS A 72 -10.05 -13.71 -8.29
CA HIS A 72 -9.18 -14.76 -8.85
C HIS A 72 -8.78 -14.48 -10.30
N GLU A 73 -9.34 -13.44 -10.89
CA GLU A 73 -8.95 -12.94 -12.19
C GLU A 73 -7.84 -11.89 -12.03
N LEU A 74 -7.11 -11.63 -13.10
CA LEU A 74 -6.05 -10.63 -13.15
C LEU A 74 -6.41 -9.48 -14.11
N PRO A 75 -7.48 -8.73 -13.84
CA PRO A 75 -7.94 -7.69 -14.76
C PRO A 75 -6.94 -6.53 -14.79
N PRO A 76 -6.65 -5.97 -15.97
CA PRO A 76 -5.80 -4.79 -16.09
C PRO A 76 -6.49 -3.55 -15.51
N VAL A 77 -5.65 -2.64 -15.02
CA VAL A 77 -6.04 -1.32 -14.52
C VAL A 77 -5.26 -0.27 -15.30
N TRP A 78 -5.96 0.64 -15.96
CA TRP A 78 -5.32 1.77 -16.63
C TRP A 78 -4.52 2.60 -15.64
N ALA A 79 -3.29 2.93 -16.01
CA ALA A 79 -2.38 3.66 -15.14
C ALA A 79 -1.42 4.54 -15.93
N ALA A 80 -0.99 5.60 -15.27
CA ALA A 80 0.12 6.43 -15.68
C ALA A 80 0.98 6.76 -14.46
N MET A 81 2.26 6.96 -14.65
CA MET A 81 3.20 7.34 -13.61
C MET A 81 3.95 8.61 -14.02
N TYR A 82 4.13 9.50 -13.07
CA TYR A 82 4.99 10.66 -13.21
C TYR A 82 6.01 10.68 -12.06
N SER A 83 7.28 10.73 -12.40
CA SER A 83 8.34 10.87 -11.40
C SER A 83 8.51 12.35 -11.04
N LEU A 84 8.15 12.71 -9.81
CA LEU A 84 8.39 14.06 -9.29
C LEU A 84 9.89 14.35 -9.17
N ASN A 85 10.65 13.35 -8.77
CA ASN A 85 12.12 13.33 -8.77
C ASN A 85 12.62 11.88 -8.80
N GLY A 86 13.90 11.67 -8.98
CA GLY A 86 14.51 10.34 -9.06
C GLY A 86 15.03 9.77 -7.75
N ASN A 87 14.70 10.39 -6.61
CA ASN A 87 15.16 9.93 -5.29
C ASN A 87 14.13 9.01 -4.64
N GLY A 88 13.85 7.88 -5.29
CA GLY A 88 12.91 6.90 -4.79
C GLY A 88 12.69 5.75 -5.78
N GLU A 89 12.08 4.69 -5.28
CA GLU A 89 11.80 3.49 -6.06
C GLU A 89 10.30 3.29 -6.26
N MET A 90 9.94 2.90 -7.49
CA MET A 90 8.64 2.33 -7.81
C MET A 90 8.82 1.22 -8.84
N THR A 91 8.54 -0.01 -8.43
CA THR A 91 8.58 -1.17 -9.35
C THR A 91 7.39 -1.13 -10.31
N GLY A 92 7.50 -1.82 -11.45
CA GLY A 92 6.44 -1.81 -12.47
C GLY A 92 6.35 -0.53 -13.30
N ALA A 93 7.11 0.52 -12.96
CA ALA A 93 7.06 1.82 -13.64
C ALA A 93 7.35 1.75 -15.14
N HIS A 94 8.32 0.93 -15.56
CA HIS A 94 8.65 0.76 -16.98
C HIS A 94 7.49 0.20 -17.78
N TRP A 95 6.82 -0.83 -17.23
CA TRP A 95 5.66 -1.43 -17.86
C TRP A 95 4.46 -0.47 -17.92
N ILE A 96 4.19 0.25 -16.84
CA ILE A 96 3.13 1.26 -16.81
C ILE A 96 3.38 2.32 -17.89
N ASN A 97 4.62 2.82 -18.02
CA ASN A 97 4.97 3.83 -19.01
C ASN A 97 4.86 3.31 -20.46
N GLU A 98 5.16 2.05 -20.69
CA GLU A 98 5.11 1.45 -22.03
C GLU A 98 3.68 1.01 -22.40
N ALA A 99 2.99 0.31 -21.48
CA ALA A 99 1.72 -0.33 -21.75
C ALA A 99 0.48 0.50 -21.35
N GLY A 100 0.64 1.47 -20.45
CA GLY A 100 -0.47 2.29 -19.95
C GLY A 100 -1.38 1.58 -18.96
N TYR A 101 -1.00 0.41 -18.45
CA TYR A 101 -1.74 -0.34 -17.45
C TYR A 101 -0.83 -1.18 -16.56
N PHE A 102 -1.38 -1.71 -15.48
CA PHE A 102 -0.76 -2.75 -14.65
C PHE A 102 -1.81 -3.77 -14.22
N THR A 103 -1.38 -4.85 -13.59
CA THR A 103 -2.24 -5.89 -13.00
C THR A 103 -1.83 -6.18 -11.57
N GLY A 104 -2.78 -6.60 -10.74
CA GLY A 104 -2.54 -6.95 -9.34
C GLY A 104 -2.55 -5.75 -8.39
N PRO A 105 -1.89 -5.89 -7.23
CA PRO A 105 -1.89 -4.88 -6.17
C PRO A 105 -0.89 -3.76 -6.41
N ILE A 106 -1.13 -2.64 -5.71
CA ILE A 106 -0.12 -1.63 -5.38
C ILE A 106 0.20 -1.79 -3.91
N THR A 107 1.48 -1.88 -3.56
CA THR A 107 1.94 -1.87 -2.17
C THR A 107 2.87 -0.70 -1.93
N ILE A 108 2.80 -0.13 -0.72
CA ILE A 108 3.61 1.03 -0.32
C ILE A 108 4.27 0.70 1.01
N SER A 109 5.58 0.95 1.12
CA SER A 109 6.33 0.76 2.35
C SER A 109 7.56 1.67 2.39
N ASN A 110 8.43 1.51 3.39
CA ASN A 110 9.65 2.31 3.47
C ASN A 110 10.68 1.91 2.39
N THR A 111 11.62 2.80 2.13
CA THR A 111 12.65 2.68 1.09
C THR A 111 13.40 1.35 1.13
N HIS A 112 13.88 0.93 2.31
CA HIS A 112 14.67 -0.30 2.44
C HIS A 112 13.83 -1.59 2.42
N ALA A 113 12.51 -1.48 2.56
CA ALA A 113 11.60 -2.62 2.50
C ALA A 113 11.20 -3.00 1.08
N ILE A 114 11.47 -2.16 0.06
CA ILE A 114 10.99 -2.39 -1.33
C ILE A 114 11.31 -3.78 -1.84
N GLY A 115 12.52 -4.29 -1.64
CA GLY A 115 12.91 -5.63 -2.08
C GLY A 115 12.06 -6.74 -1.44
N ALA A 116 11.90 -6.69 -0.11
CA ALA A 116 11.10 -7.67 0.63
C ALA A 116 9.61 -7.59 0.28
N VAL A 117 9.08 -6.38 0.13
CA VAL A 117 7.69 -6.14 -0.26
C VAL A 117 7.43 -6.60 -1.68
N HIS A 118 8.38 -6.38 -2.61
CA HIS A 118 8.27 -6.84 -3.99
C HIS A 118 8.22 -8.37 -4.07
N GLU A 119 9.13 -9.07 -3.38
CA GLU A 119 9.14 -10.53 -3.35
C GLU A 119 7.83 -11.07 -2.75
N ALA A 120 7.40 -10.54 -1.61
CA ALA A 120 6.17 -10.96 -0.94
C ALA A 120 4.93 -10.69 -1.80
N SER A 121 4.84 -9.52 -2.44
CA SER A 121 3.75 -9.20 -3.36
C SER A 121 3.72 -10.14 -4.57
N THR A 122 4.89 -10.50 -5.11
CA THR A 122 4.99 -11.49 -6.18
C THR A 122 4.46 -12.85 -5.73
N ARG A 123 4.88 -13.34 -4.56
CA ARG A 123 4.38 -14.61 -3.99
C ARG A 123 2.86 -14.58 -3.78
N TRP A 124 2.34 -13.47 -3.26
CA TRP A 124 0.90 -13.28 -3.08
C TRP A 124 0.16 -13.31 -4.42
N MET A 125 0.65 -12.61 -5.45
CA MET A 125 0.06 -12.62 -6.78
C MET A 125 0.04 -14.04 -7.38
N LEU A 126 1.13 -14.80 -7.27
CA LEU A 126 1.19 -16.18 -7.74
C LEU A 126 0.19 -17.08 -7.03
N LYS A 127 0.00 -16.91 -5.72
CA LYS A 127 -0.99 -17.64 -4.93
C LYS A 127 -2.42 -17.24 -5.32
N GLN A 128 -2.68 -15.94 -5.44
CA GLN A 128 -4.03 -15.39 -5.67
C GLN A 128 -4.51 -15.60 -7.11
N TYR A 129 -3.63 -15.39 -8.08
CA TYR A 129 -3.94 -15.36 -9.51
C TYR A 129 -3.31 -16.50 -10.30
N GLY A 130 -2.73 -17.51 -9.65
CA GLY A 130 -1.95 -18.56 -10.31
C GLY A 130 -2.64 -19.17 -11.53
N ALA A 131 -3.94 -19.45 -11.43
CA ALA A 131 -4.71 -19.99 -12.54
C ALA A 131 -4.88 -19.02 -13.73
N ALA A 132 -4.88 -17.70 -13.46
CA ALA A 132 -5.02 -16.66 -14.49
C ALA A 132 -3.72 -16.40 -15.27
N PHE A 133 -2.55 -16.79 -14.71
CA PHE A 133 -1.26 -16.64 -15.40
C PHE A 133 -1.01 -17.65 -16.51
N GLY A 134 -1.75 -18.77 -16.55
CA GLY A 134 -1.52 -19.84 -17.51
C GLY A 134 -0.20 -20.60 -17.29
N GLU A 135 0.42 -21.08 -18.40
CA GLU A 135 1.61 -21.94 -18.34
C GLU A 135 2.86 -21.21 -17.82
N TYR A 136 2.98 -19.91 -18.11
CA TYR A 136 4.13 -19.10 -17.73
C TYR A 136 3.73 -17.98 -16.78
N ALA A 137 3.58 -18.35 -15.50
CA ALA A 137 3.25 -17.37 -14.47
C ALA A 137 4.39 -16.38 -14.23
N TRP A 138 4.12 -15.11 -14.47
CA TRP A 138 5.04 -14.02 -14.13
C TRP A 138 4.24 -12.82 -13.59
N ALA A 139 4.79 -12.12 -12.65
CA ALA A 139 4.13 -11.01 -11.99
C ALA A 139 5.05 -9.79 -11.95
N LEU A 140 4.48 -8.61 -12.18
CA LEU A 140 5.14 -7.32 -12.03
C LEU A 140 4.37 -6.48 -11.01
N PRO A 141 4.50 -6.77 -9.70
CA PRO A 141 3.82 -5.99 -8.68
C PRO A 141 4.31 -4.54 -8.67
N VAL A 142 3.38 -3.63 -8.42
CA VAL A 142 3.70 -2.22 -8.20
C VAL A 142 4.01 -2.03 -6.72
N VAL A 143 5.26 -1.71 -6.41
CA VAL A 143 5.73 -1.42 -5.06
C VAL A 143 6.36 -0.05 -5.05
N ALA A 144 5.78 0.87 -4.29
CA ALA A 144 6.26 2.25 -4.18
C ALA A 144 6.80 2.52 -2.78
N GLU A 145 7.75 3.44 -2.70
CA GLU A 145 8.35 3.82 -1.43
C GLU A 145 7.72 5.06 -0.81
N THR A 146 7.91 5.15 0.51
CA THR A 146 7.78 6.37 1.30
C THR A 146 8.90 6.43 2.33
N CYS A 147 9.42 7.61 2.60
CA CYS A 147 10.50 7.76 3.57
C CYS A 147 9.93 7.95 4.99
N ASP A 148 10.23 7.02 5.88
CA ASP A 148 9.87 7.06 7.31
C ASP A 148 11.09 7.19 8.25
N ALA A 149 12.28 7.37 7.71
CA ALA A 149 13.56 7.33 8.42
C ALA A 149 13.71 8.32 9.59
N HIS A 150 12.88 9.37 9.66
CA HIS A 150 12.94 10.32 10.79
C HIS A 150 12.39 9.76 12.09
N LEU A 151 11.49 8.78 12.02
CA LEU A 151 10.81 8.19 13.17
C LEU A 151 11.01 6.69 13.28
N ASN A 152 11.58 6.06 12.26
CA ASN A 152 11.71 4.63 12.12
C ASN A 152 13.17 4.19 11.95
N ASP A 153 13.53 3.10 12.59
CA ASP A 153 14.76 2.37 12.27
C ASP A 153 14.61 1.66 10.91
N MET A 154 14.75 2.43 9.82
CA MET A 154 14.65 1.92 8.46
C MET A 154 15.76 0.90 8.15
N ASN A 155 16.95 1.07 8.79
CA ASN A 155 18.12 0.20 8.58
C ASN A 155 18.02 -1.15 9.31
N GLY A 156 17.06 -1.33 10.20
CA GLY A 156 16.78 -2.60 10.87
C GLY A 156 16.00 -3.60 10.02
N PHE A 157 15.47 -3.19 8.84
CA PHE A 157 14.72 -4.06 7.91
C PHE A 157 13.56 -4.78 8.59
N HIS A 158 12.76 -4.06 9.37
CA HIS A 158 11.69 -4.64 10.21
C HIS A 158 10.48 -5.16 9.43
N VAL A 159 10.25 -4.69 8.20
CA VAL A 159 9.17 -5.19 7.33
C VAL A 159 9.54 -6.58 6.79
N ARG A 160 8.63 -7.54 6.97
CA ARG A 160 8.80 -8.96 6.60
C ARG A 160 7.64 -9.41 5.72
N GLU A 161 7.80 -10.57 5.05
CA GLU A 161 6.78 -11.19 4.19
C GLU A 161 5.41 -11.28 4.87
N GLY A 162 5.36 -11.73 6.13
CA GLY A 162 4.09 -11.85 6.87
C GLY A 162 3.33 -10.55 7.02
N HIS A 163 4.02 -9.41 7.12
CA HIS A 163 3.39 -8.08 7.19
C HIS A 163 2.74 -7.69 5.85
N VAL A 164 3.40 -8.03 4.74
CA VAL A 164 2.88 -7.78 3.39
C VAL A 164 1.67 -8.66 3.11
N MET A 165 1.77 -9.96 3.43
CA MET A 165 0.66 -10.90 3.29
C MET A 165 -0.55 -10.45 4.11
N ALA A 166 -0.34 -10.04 5.38
CA ALA A 166 -1.42 -9.55 6.24
C ALA A 166 -2.10 -8.29 5.69
N ALA A 167 -1.32 -7.35 5.13
CA ALA A 167 -1.89 -6.17 4.49
C ALA A 167 -2.71 -6.51 3.23
N LEU A 168 -2.20 -7.41 2.39
CA LEU A 168 -2.87 -7.84 1.16
C LEU A 168 -4.13 -8.66 1.45
N ASP A 169 -4.03 -9.67 2.32
CA ASP A 169 -5.16 -10.54 2.69
C ASP A 169 -6.23 -9.79 3.51
N GLY A 170 -5.83 -8.77 4.26
CA GLY A 170 -6.73 -7.93 5.07
C GLY A 170 -7.35 -6.75 4.33
N ALA A 171 -7.07 -6.57 3.03
CA ALA A 171 -7.63 -5.47 2.27
C ALA A 171 -9.17 -5.56 2.21
N SER A 172 -9.83 -4.43 2.40
CA SER A 172 -11.29 -4.34 2.37
C SER A 172 -11.76 -2.95 1.91
N GLY A 173 -13.03 -2.89 1.49
CA GLY A 173 -13.70 -1.63 1.16
C GLY A 173 -14.23 -0.91 2.41
N GLY A 174 -14.80 0.28 2.19
CA GLY A 174 -15.42 1.06 3.27
C GLY A 174 -14.49 2.11 3.89
N ALA A 175 -14.79 2.52 5.12
CA ALA A 175 -14.01 3.53 5.81
C ALA A 175 -12.62 2.98 6.20
N LEU A 176 -11.57 3.72 5.87
CA LEU A 176 -10.19 3.36 6.19
C LEU A 176 -9.79 3.87 7.58
N GLN A 177 -8.93 3.12 8.25
CA GLN A 177 -8.36 3.47 9.56
C GLN A 177 -7.16 4.40 9.43
#